data_9c6a4563e58b2b45f4f2d2189ba6f134
#
_entry.id   9c6a4563e58b2b45f4f2d2189ba6f134
#
_cell.length_a   1.000
_cell.length_b   1.000
_cell.length_c   1.000
_cell.angle_alpha   90.00
_cell.angle_beta   90.00
_cell.angle_gamma   90.00
#
_symmetry.space_group_name_H-M   'P 1'
#
loop_
_entity.id
_entity.type
_entity.pdbx_description
1 polymer ?
#
loop_
_entity_poly.entity_id
_entity_poly.type
_entity_poly.pdbx_seq_one_letter_code
_entity_poly.pdbx_strand_id
1 'polypeptide(L)'
;MNIRLRSVSALAIPILCCACSTAQNVSEQYLLAAANQDRAAHGLRPVHADEHLALAARLHAYQMANHGAISHQFDGERDLAARASDAGAHFSLVTENVAEASNSAQIHDLWMASAGHRANLLDPNVDAVGIAVVQKGRQLYAVEDFARTVAQMSIEQQEAKVGEMLVAAGLQLDRSKADARQTCTMSTGFAGSRQPGFVMRFSANNLDHLPEQLTSRLGSGKYRVAEVGACVTGKQGPFSGYNLAVMLFP
;
A
#
# COMPACT_ATOMS: atom_id res chain seq x y z
N MET A 1 22.86 -67.21 -9.90
CA MET A 1 22.82 -66.46 -8.65
C MET A 1 22.15 -65.11 -8.99
N ASN A 2 20.82 -65.06 -8.86
CA ASN A 2 20.00 -63.91 -9.32
C ASN A 2 19.81 -63.00 -8.14
N ILE A 3 20.40 -61.77 -8.24
CA ILE A 3 20.22 -60.70 -7.26
C ILE A 3 19.02 -59.84 -7.73
N ARG A 4 17.92 -59.88 -6.97
CA ARG A 4 16.77 -59.00 -7.18
C ARG A 4 17.03 -57.67 -6.50
N LEU A 5 17.14 -56.55 -7.28
CA LEU A 5 17.09 -55.19 -6.77
C LEU A 5 15.66 -54.91 -6.30
N ARG A 6 15.53 -54.55 -5.02
CA ARG A 6 14.28 -53.99 -4.47
C ARG A 6 14.28 -52.47 -4.72
N SER A 7 13.30 -51.99 -5.49
CA SER A 7 13.02 -50.59 -5.64
C SER A 7 12.43 -50.01 -4.34
N VAL A 8 13.09 -49.00 -3.80
CA VAL A 8 12.59 -48.20 -2.66
C VAL A 8 11.81 -47.06 -3.24
N SER A 9 10.48 -47.11 -3.10
CA SER A 9 9.61 -45.98 -3.42
C SER A 9 9.73 -44.91 -2.33
N ALA A 10 10.28 -43.74 -2.68
CA ALA A 10 10.29 -42.55 -1.82
C ALA A 10 8.88 -41.96 -1.78
N LEU A 11 8.23 -42.05 -0.63
CA LEU A 11 7.01 -41.30 -0.36
C LEU A 11 7.38 -39.78 -0.24
N ALA A 12 6.96 -38.96 -1.20
CA ALA A 12 6.99 -37.53 -1.09
C ALA A 12 5.87 -37.07 -0.14
N ILE A 13 6.24 -36.59 1.05
CA ILE A 13 5.32 -35.96 1.99
C ILE A 13 5.08 -34.55 1.48
N PRO A 14 3.83 -34.16 1.16
CA PRO A 14 3.55 -32.76 0.80
C PRO A 14 3.77 -31.90 2.06
N ILE A 15 4.71 -30.96 1.99
CA ILE A 15 4.84 -29.87 2.97
C ILE A 15 3.62 -29.00 2.79
N LEU A 16 2.61 -29.19 3.65
CA LEU A 16 1.46 -28.30 3.75
C LEU A 16 1.99 -26.98 4.33
N CYS A 17 2.22 -26.01 3.44
CA CYS A 17 2.53 -24.63 3.83
C CYS A 17 1.31 -24.09 4.54
N CYS A 18 1.28 -24.19 5.87
CA CYS A 18 0.25 -23.61 6.72
C CYS A 18 0.46 -22.09 6.65
N ALA A 19 -0.25 -21.40 5.75
CA ALA A 19 -0.41 -19.96 5.82
C ALA A 19 -1.09 -19.68 7.17
N CYS A 20 -0.32 -19.21 8.15
CA CYS A 20 -0.85 -18.68 9.39
C CYS A 20 -1.58 -17.36 9.05
N SER A 21 -2.81 -17.47 8.57
CA SER A 21 -3.79 -16.39 8.71
C SER A 21 -3.99 -16.19 10.20
N THR A 22 -3.47 -15.08 10.75
CA THR A 22 -3.82 -14.69 12.10
C THR A 22 -5.30 -14.31 12.08
N ALA A 23 -6.16 -15.24 12.50
CA ALA A 23 -7.59 -14.98 12.59
C ALA A 23 -7.81 -13.77 13.51
N GLN A 24 -8.53 -12.76 13.01
CA GLN A 24 -8.95 -11.62 13.82
C GLN A 24 -9.74 -12.13 15.03
N ASN A 25 -9.44 -11.59 16.22
CA ASN A 25 -10.22 -11.92 17.41
C ASN A 25 -11.60 -11.23 17.37
N VAL A 26 -12.53 -11.65 18.23
CA VAL A 26 -13.90 -11.14 18.26
C VAL A 26 -13.97 -9.62 18.45
N SER A 27 -13.04 -9.06 19.23
CA SER A 27 -12.96 -7.62 19.48
C SER A 27 -12.55 -6.84 18.22
N GLU A 28 -11.58 -7.35 17.46
CA GLU A 28 -11.09 -6.76 16.20
C GLU A 28 -12.20 -6.83 15.12
N GLN A 29 -12.93 -7.96 15.05
CA GLN A 29 -14.08 -8.11 14.14
C GLN A 29 -15.20 -7.12 14.45
N TYR A 30 -15.51 -6.93 15.76
CA TYR A 30 -16.50 -5.95 16.19
C TYR A 30 -16.09 -4.53 15.77
N LEU A 31 -14.84 -4.12 16.02
CA LEU A 31 -14.36 -2.77 15.69
C LEU A 31 -14.39 -2.52 14.18
N LEU A 32 -13.99 -3.47 13.36
CA LEU A 32 -14.09 -3.36 11.90
C LEU A 32 -15.56 -3.21 11.43
N ALA A 33 -16.47 -3.99 12.01
CA ALA A 33 -17.89 -3.92 11.67
C ALA A 33 -18.48 -2.56 12.07
N ALA A 34 -18.18 -2.07 13.28
CA ALA A 34 -18.64 -0.79 13.80
C ALA A 34 -18.11 0.38 12.96
N ALA A 35 -16.81 0.39 12.63
CA ALA A 35 -16.21 1.39 11.75
C ALA A 35 -16.90 1.43 10.38
N ASN A 36 -17.15 0.28 9.76
CA ASN A 36 -17.82 0.20 8.47
C ASN A 36 -19.30 0.57 8.54
N GLN A 37 -19.97 0.33 9.67
CA GLN A 37 -21.35 0.77 9.90
C GLN A 37 -21.41 2.31 9.92
N ASP A 38 -20.52 2.98 10.65
CA ASP A 38 -20.48 4.45 10.70
C ASP A 38 -20.10 5.04 9.35
N ARG A 39 -19.12 4.46 8.65
CA ARG A 39 -18.77 4.88 7.30
C ARG A 39 -19.96 4.80 6.36
N ALA A 40 -20.71 3.71 6.39
CA ALA A 40 -21.94 3.55 5.58
C ALA A 40 -23.00 4.58 5.95
N ALA A 41 -23.19 4.89 7.24
CA ALA A 41 -24.12 5.93 7.70
C ALA A 41 -23.76 7.33 7.18
N HIS A 42 -22.47 7.55 6.85
CA HIS A 42 -21.96 8.80 6.26
C HIS A 42 -21.78 8.72 4.72
N GLY A 43 -22.29 7.68 4.07
CA GLY A 43 -22.20 7.52 2.60
C GLY A 43 -20.81 7.20 2.08
N LEU A 44 -19.90 6.73 2.94
CA LEU A 44 -18.53 6.38 2.60
C LEU A 44 -18.41 4.90 2.22
N ARG A 45 -17.44 4.59 1.37
CA ARG A 45 -17.09 3.20 1.06
C ARG A 45 -16.53 2.51 2.31
N PRO A 46 -16.79 1.20 2.49
CA PRO A 46 -16.19 0.45 3.57
C PRO A 46 -14.67 0.37 3.40
N VAL A 47 -13.94 0.27 4.52
CA VAL A 47 -12.54 -0.10 4.54
C VAL A 47 -12.43 -1.63 4.64
N HIS A 48 -11.41 -2.21 4.01
CA HIS A 48 -11.10 -3.63 4.12
C HIS A 48 -9.99 -3.88 5.17
N ALA A 49 -10.00 -5.06 5.75
CA ALA A 49 -8.92 -5.46 6.65
C ALA A 49 -7.62 -5.70 5.86
N ASP A 50 -6.51 -5.16 6.36
CA ASP A 50 -5.15 -5.37 5.82
C ASP A 50 -4.27 -6.04 6.87
N GLU A 51 -3.62 -7.15 6.52
CA GLU A 51 -2.83 -7.96 7.45
C GLU A 51 -1.52 -7.30 7.88
N HIS A 52 -0.92 -6.50 7.00
CA HIS A 52 0.32 -5.79 7.30
C HIS A 52 0.07 -4.63 8.25
N LEU A 53 -0.99 -3.85 8.01
CA LEU A 53 -1.44 -2.82 8.96
C LEU A 53 -1.84 -3.45 10.30
N ALA A 54 -2.55 -4.59 10.29
CA ALA A 54 -2.92 -5.29 11.52
C ALA A 54 -1.71 -5.80 12.30
N LEU A 55 -0.62 -6.19 11.60
CA LEU A 55 0.64 -6.54 12.25
C LEU A 55 1.28 -5.32 12.91
N ALA A 56 1.36 -4.17 12.24
CA ALA A 56 1.88 -2.93 12.81
C ALA A 56 1.06 -2.50 14.03
N ALA A 57 -0.26 -2.46 13.89
CA ALA A 57 -1.20 -2.14 14.98
C ALA A 57 -1.02 -3.09 16.19
N ARG A 58 -0.83 -4.39 15.94
CA ARG A 58 -0.64 -5.39 17.01
C ARG A 58 0.65 -5.17 17.79
N LEU A 59 1.76 -4.91 17.09
CA LEU A 59 3.04 -4.62 17.74
C LEU A 59 2.93 -3.36 18.62
N HIS A 60 2.26 -2.32 18.15
CA HIS A 60 2.01 -1.09 18.91
C HIS A 60 1.07 -1.31 20.09
N ALA A 61 -0.04 -2.05 19.92
CA ALA A 61 -0.96 -2.40 21.00
C ALA A 61 -0.27 -3.20 22.12
N TYR A 62 0.70 -4.07 21.79
CA TYR A 62 1.55 -4.73 22.78
C TYR A 62 2.42 -3.74 23.54
N GLN A 63 2.99 -2.72 22.89
CA GLN A 63 3.75 -1.67 23.57
C GLN A 63 2.86 -0.91 24.54
N MET A 64 1.68 -0.48 24.11
CA MET A 64 0.70 0.18 24.99
C MET A 64 0.35 -0.69 26.20
N ALA A 65 0.04 -1.98 25.99
CA ALA A 65 -0.26 -2.91 27.07
C ALA A 65 0.93 -3.08 28.03
N ASN A 66 2.16 -3.18 27.52
CA ASN A 66 3.37 -3.32 28.34
C ASN A 66 3.60 -2.08 29.22
N HIS A 67 3.46 -0.89 28.65
CA HIS A 67 3.58 0.38 29.37
C HIS A 67 2.38 0.64 30.31
N GLY A 68 1.22 0.02 30.06
CA GLY A 68 -0.02 0.30 30.79
C GLY A 68 -0.54 1.71 30.51
N ALA A 69 -0.34 2.22 29.30
CA ALA A 69 -0.72 3.56 28.86
C ALA A 69 -0.96 3.58 27.34
N ILE A 70 -1.78 4.53 26.88
CA ILE A 70 -1.96 4.81 25.45
C ILE A 70 -0.99 5.91 24.99
N SER A 71 -0.44 5.75 23.80
CA SER A 71 0.40 6.73 23.13
C SER A 71 0.39 6.42 21.64
N HIS A 72 0.60 7.40 20.79
CA HIS A 72 0.85 7.18 19.35
C HIS A 72 2.29 6.74 19.05
N GLN A 73 3.21 6.96 19.99
CA GLN A 73 4.59 6.54 19.88
C GLN A 73 5.25 6.56 21.27
N PHE A 74 6.02 5.55 21.61
CA PHE A 74 6.86 5.48 22.80
C PHE A 74 8.32 5.81 22.45
N ASP A 75 9.11 6.15 23.48
CA ASP A 75 10.54 6.41 23.32
C ASP A 75 11.25 5.20 22.68
N GLY A 76 11.99 5.46 21.61
CA GLY A 76 12.70 4.43 20.84
C GLY A 76 11.83 3.63 19.88
N GLU A 77 10.52 3.81 19.88
CA GLU A 77 9.63 3.23 18.86
C GLU A 77 9.68 4.01 17.57
N ARG A 78 9.57 3.33 16.43
CA ARG A 78 9.45 3.98 15.13
C ARG A 78 8.09 4.68 15.01
N ASP A 79 8.03 5.74 14.20
CA ASP A 79 6.77 6.42 13.90
C ASP A 79 5.79 5.49 13.15
N LEU A 80 4.51 5.88 13.12
CA LEU A 80 3.43 5.11 12.51
C LEU A 80 3.75 4.67 11.07
N ALA A 81 4.21 5.60 10.22
CA ALA A 81 4.47 5.29 8.83
C ALA A 81 5.60 4.26 8.67
N ALA A 82 6.64 4.38 9.51
CA ALA A 82 7.73 3.42 9.52
C ALA A 82 7.30 2.05 10.08
N ARG A 83 6.47 2.01 11.14
CA ARG A 83 5.93 0.75 11.69
C ARG A 83 5.10 0.00 10.63
N ALA A 84 4.19 0.71 9.94
CA ALA A 84 3.36 0.14 8.89
C ALA A 84 4.20 -0.37 7.71
N SER A 85 5.19 0.41 7.25
CA SER A 85 6.11 0.01 6.18
C SER A 85 6.98 -1.18 6.56
N ASP A 86 7.52 -1.22 7.79
CA ASP A 86 8.34 -2.34 8.29
C ASP A 86 7.51 -3.64 8.39
N ALA A 87 6.20 -3.52 8.65
CA ALA A 87 5.28 -4.65 8.64
C ALA A 87 4.92 -5.12 7.22
N GLY A 88 5.32 -4.38 6.17
CA GLY A 88 5.10 -4.72 4.77
C GLY A 88 3.89 -4.03 4.13
N ALA A 89 3.25 -3.08 4.79
CA ALA A 89 2.16 -2.32 4.21
C ALA A 89 2.66 -1.36 3.11
N HIS A 90 1.89 -1.25 2.02
CA HIS A 90 2.16 -0.34 0.91
C HIS A 90 1.06 0.70 0.85
N PHE A 91 1.38 1.95 1.15
CA PHE A 91 0.41 3.03 1.30
C PHE A 91 0.96 4.39 0.90
N SER A 92 0.05 5.31 0.60
CA SER A 92 0.34 6.73 0.32
C SER A 92 -0.18 7.67 1.40
N LEU A 93 -1.01 7.15 2.31
CA LEU A 93 -1.56 7.82 3.48
C LEU A 93 -1.69 6.79 4.59
N VAL A 94 -1.36 7.16 5.84
CA VAL A 94 -1.63 6.34 7.03
C VAL A 94 -2.01 7.24 8.20
N THR A 95 -3.02 6.83 8.99
CA THR A 95 -3.47 7.51 10.21
C THR A 95 -3.80 6.47 11.28
N GLU A 96 -3.75 6.87 12.54
CA GLU A 96 -3.89 5.94 13.67
C GLU A 96 -4.92 6.44 14.68
N ASN A 97 -5.72 5.50 15.18
CA ASN A 97 -6.53 5.66 16.36
C ASN A 97 -6.04 4.71 17.46
N VAL A 98 -5.82 5.23 18.66
CA VAL A 98 -5.47 4.44 19.85
C VAL A 98 -6.49 4.68 20.95
N ALA A 99 -6.80 3.63 21.73
CA ALA A 99 -7.65 3.74 22.90
C ALA A 99 -7.40 2.60 23.89
N GLU A 100 -7.82 2.83 25.14
CA GLU A 100 -7.98 1.79 26.15
C GLU A 100 -9.35 1.84 26.78
N ALA A 101 -9.99 0.69 27.00
CA ALA A 101 -11.26 0.55 27.70
C ALA A 101 -11.46 -0.89 28.20
N SER A 102 -12.55 -1.14 28.93
CA SER A 102 -12.87 -2.48 29.43
C SER A 102 -13.51 -3.39 28.38
N ASN A 103 -14.01 -2.84 27.24
CA ASN A 103 -14.62 -3.59 26.14
C ASN A 103 -14.56 -2.81 24.83
N SER A 104 -14.77 -3.52 23.70
CA SER A 104 -14.64 -2.96 22.35
C SER A 104 -15.70 -1.92 22.01
N ALA A 105 -16.91 -2.01 22.58
CA ALA A 105 -17.95 -1.03 22.33
C ALA A 105 -17.53 0.34 22.92
N GLN A 106 -17.02 0.35 24.13
CA GLN A 106 -16.49 1.58 24.74
C GLN A 106 -15.30 2.15 23.96
N ILE A 107 -14.42 1.31 23.41
CA ILE A 107 -13.32 1.75 22.56
C ILE A 107 -13.86 2.51 21.36
N HIS A 108 -14.81 1.93 20.65
CA HIS A 108 -15.43 2.54 19.47
C HIS A 108 -16.16 3.86 19.83
N ASP A 109 -16.90 3.88 20.93
CA ASP A 109 -17.59 5.08 21.42
C ASP A 109 -16.58 6.21 21.74
N LEU A 110 -15.43 5.89 22.35
CA LEU A 110 -14.37 6.86 22.61
C LEU A 110 -13.80 7.45 21.33
N TRP A 111 -13.55 6.63 20.31
CA TRP A 111 -13.08 7.11 19.01
C TRP A 111 -14.10 8.00 18.32
N MET A 112 -15.38 7.62 18.32
CA MET A 112 -16.44 8.41 17.70
C MET A 112 -16.74 9.72 18.48
N ALA A 113 -16.51 9.75 19.79
CA ALA A 113 -16.63 10.97 20.60
C ALA A 113 -15.47 11.96 20.37
N SER A 114 -14.29 11.48 19.98
CA SER A 114 -13.12 12.31 19.69
C SER A 114 -13.13 12.83 18.26
N ALA A 115 -13.05 14.15 18.08
CA ALA A 115 -13.06 14.76 16.75
C ALA A 115 -11.92 14.26 15.85
N GLY A 116 -10.70 14.07 16.40
CA GLY A 116 -9.54 13.59 15.66
C GLY A 116 -9.69 12.12 15.24
N HIS A 117 -10.03 11.25 16.19
CA HIS A 117 -10.22 9.82 15.90
C HIS A 117 -11.38 9.58 14.92
N ARG A 118 -12.51 10.28 15.11
CA ARG A 118 -13.65 10.25 14.20
C ARG A 118 -13.27 10.70 12.78
N ALA A 119 -12.42 11.73 12.67
CA ALA A 119 -11.94 12.19 11.36
C ALA A 119 -11.13 11.12 10.64
N ASN A 120 -10.26 10.37 11.34
CA ASN A 120 -9.52 9.26 10.76
C ASN A 120 -10.47 8.13 10.30
N LEU A 121 -11.43 7.75 11.14
CA LEU A 121 -12.40 6.68 10.85
C LEU A 121 -13.30 7.04 9.66
N LEU A 122 -13.66 8.31 9.50
CA LEU A 122 -14.54 8.81 8.44
C LEU A 122 -13.77 9.45 7.27
N ASP A 123 -12.45 9.29 7.17
CA ASP A 123 -11.69 9.83 6.04
C ASP A 123 -12.12 9.10 4.74
N PRO A 124 -12.64 9.84 3.71
CA PRO A 124 -13.00 9.27 2.41
C PRO A 124 -11.80 8.76 1.61
N ASN A 125 -10.59 9.15 2.00
CA ASN A 125 -9.35 8.82 1.30
C ASN A 125 -8.73 7.48 1.72
N VAL A 126 -9.17 6.87 2.81
CA VAL A 126 -8.67 5.56 3.24
C VAL A 126 -9.55 4.44 2.66
N ASP A 127 -8.92 3.30 2.37
CA ASP A 127 -9.57 2.11 1.82
C ASP A 127 -9.25 0.83 2.60
N ALA A 128 -8.26 0.88 3.49
CA ALA A 128 -7.84 -0.25 4.32
C ALA A 128 -7.70 0.14 5.79
N VAL A 129 -7.78 -0.86 6.66
CA VAL A 129 -7.52 -0.72 8.09
C VAL A 129 -6.87 -1.97 8.67
N GLY A 130 -5.86 -1.78 9.51
CA GLY A 130 -5.33 -2.81 10.41
C GLY A 130 -5.85 -2.56 11.81
N ILE A 131 -6.49 -3.56 12.42
CA ILE A 131 -7.02 -3.46 13.78
C ILE A 131 -6.33 -4.49 14.66
N ALA A 132 -5.93 -4.06 15.84
CA ALA A 132 -5.42 -4.95 16.87
C ALA A 132 -5.96 -4.60 18.25
N VAL A 133 -6.27 -5.63 19.03
CA VAL A 133 -6.72 -5.51 20.41
C VAL A 133 -5.89 -6.45 21.28
N VAL A 134 -5.16 -5.89 22.23
CA VAL A 134 -4.38 -6.62 23.25
C VAL A 134 -5.01 -6.45 24.60
N GLN A 135 -5.29 -7.56 25.30
CA GLN A 135 -5.83 -7.56 26.65
C GLN A 135 -4.72 -7.68 27.68
N LYS A 136 -4.75 -6.81 28.69
CA LYS A 136 -3.93 -6.93 29.90
C LYS A 136 -4.80 -6.75 31.15
N GLY A 137 -4.97 -7.84 31.89
CA GLY A 137 -5.91 -7.86 33.01
C GLY A 137 -7.36 -7.64 32.53
N ARG A 138 -7.99 -6.57 33.02
CA ARG A 138 -9.36 -6.18 32.64
C ARG A 138 -9.39 -5.10 31.56
N GLN A 139 -8.26 -4.62 31.11
CA GLN A 139 -8.12 -3.54 30.15
C GLN A 139 -7.82 -4.08 28.76
N LEU A 140 -8.45 -3.51 27.75
CA LEU A 140 -8.14 -3.69 26.34
C LEU A 140 -7.36 -2.48 25.86
N TYR A 141 -6.30 -2.71 25.10
CA TYR A 141 -5.52 -1.72 24.38
C TYR A 141 -5.77 -1.95 22.89
N ALA A 142 -6.34 -0.96 22.21
CA ALA A 142 -6.74 -1.09 20.82
C ALA A 142 -6.07 -0.05 19.94
N VAL A 143 -5.73 -0.48 18.73
CA VAL A 143 -5.14 0.34 17.67
C VAL A 143 -5.91 0.08 16.38
N GLU A 144 -6.23 1.15 15.64
CA GLU A 144 -6.69 1.13 14.25
C GLU A 144 -5.72 1.95 13.40
N ASP A 145 -5.00 1.29 12.51
CA ASP A 145 -4.15 1.92 11.50
C ASP A 145 -4.91 1.97 10.17
N PHE A 146 -5.42 3.15 9.80
CA PHE A 146 -6.10 3.36 8.51
C PHE A 146 -5.09 3.75 7.44
N ALA A 147 -5.28 3.27 6.22
CA ALA A 147 -4.43 3.63 5.11
C ALA A 147 -5.18 3.84 3.80
N ARG A 148 -4.58 4.64 2.90
CA ARG A 148 -4.81 4.56 1.46
C ARG A 148 -3.76 3.63 0.89
N THR A 149 -4.20 2.45 0.45
CA THR A 149 -3.28 1.44 -0.08
C THR A 149 -2.73 1.81 -1.45
N VAL A 150 -1.54 1.30 -1.75
CA VAL A 150 -0.90 1.40 -3.07
C VAL A 150 -0.67 -0.03 -3.57
N ALA A 151 -1.22 -0.37 -4.72
CA ALA A 151 -1.07 -1.69 -5.30
C ALA A 151 0.42 -1.99 -5.57
N GLN A 152 0.85 -3.22 -5.32
CA GLN A 152 2.18 -3.67 -5.72
C GLN A 152 2.17 -3.98 -7.22
N MET A 153 2.99 -3.27 -7.98
CA MET A 153 3.18 -3.49 -9.42
C MET A 153 4.66 -3.64 -9.73
N SER A 154 5.01 -4.64 -10.55
CA SER A 154 6.36 -4.70 -11.11
C SER A 154 6.63 -3.49 -12.03
N ILE A 155 7.90 -3.22 -12.31
CA ILE A 155 8.31 -2.17 -13.25
C ILE A 155 7.59 -2.35 -14.60
N GLU A 156 7.51 -3.57 -15.10
CA GLU A 156 6.84 -3.91 -16.35
C GLU A 156 5.34 -3.65 -16.33
N GLN A 157 4.67 -3.94 -15.20
CA GLN A 157 3.24 -3.68 -15.01
C GLN A 157 2.94 -2.18 -14.95
N GLN A 158 3.79 -1.39 -14.28
CA GLN A 158 3.68 0.07 -14.24
C GLN A 158 3.80 0.67 -15.64
N GLU A 159 4.82 0.25 -16.41
CA GLU A 159 5.04 0.69 -17.78
C GLU A 159 3.92 0.28 -18.72
N ALA A 160 3.41 -0.95 -18.58
CA ALA A 160 2.29 -1.45 -19.39
C ALA A 160 1.03 -0.62 -19.13
N LYS A 161 0.69 -0.35 -17.85
CA LYS A 161 -0.49 0.42 -17.49
C LYS A 161 -0.47 1.85 -18.06
N VAL A 162 0.67 2.54 -17.96
CA VAL A 162 0.86 3.88 -18.55
C VAL A 162 0.86 3.79 -20.09
N GLY A 163 1.52 2.77 -20.63
CA GLY A 163 1.57 2.53 -22.08
C GLY A 163 0.18 2.33 -22.71
N GLU A 164 -0.70 1.56 -22.06
CA GLU A 164 -2.09 1.35 -22.51
C GLU A 164 -2.85 2.68 -22.65
N MET A 165 -2.70 3.59 -21.70
CA MET A 165 -3.33 4.92 -21.76
C MET A 165 -2.77 5.77 -22.90
N LEU A 166 -1.47 5.69 -23.16
CA LEU A 166 -0.84 6.42 -24.28
C LEU A 166 -1.28 5.85 -25.64
N VAL A 167 -1.43 4.53 -25.76
CA VAL A 167 -1.97 3.87 -26.97
C VAL A 167 -3.44 4.28 -27.18
N ALA A 168 -4.25 4.30 -26.11
CA ALA A 168 -5.63 4.78 -26.17
C ALA A 168 -5.73 6.26 -26.60
N ALA A 169 -4.69 7.05 -26.32
CA ALA A 169 -4.55 8.44 -26.79
C ALA A 169 -3.98 8.56 -28.22
N GLY A 170 -3.78 7.43 -28.95
CA GLY A 170 -3.38 7.41 -30.35
C GLY A 170 -1.88 7.34 -30.62
N LEU A 171 -1.04 7.09 -29.61
CA LEU A 171 0.40 6.95 -29.78
C LEU A 171 0.81 5.50 -30.01
N GLN A 172 1.93 5.31 -30.69
CA GLN A 172 2.62 4.02 -30.77
C GLN A 172 3.66 3.94 -29.66
N LEU A 173 3.77 2.77 -29.01
CA LEU A 173 4.84 2.57 -28.02
C LEU A 173 6.12 2.11 -28.72
N ASP A 174 7.25 2.72 -28.33
CA ASP A 174 8.55 2.19 -28.67
C ASP A 174 8.75 0.83 -27.98
N ARG A 175 9.40 -0.11 -28.66
CA ARG A 175 9.72 -1.43 -28.10
C ARG A 175 10.81 -1.36 -27.05
N SER A 176 11.75 -0.41 -27.20
CA SER A 176 12.78 -0.15 -26.21
C SER A 176 12.15 0.63 -25.05
N LYS A 177 12.59 0.30 -23.84
CA LYS A 177 12.24 1.00 -22.60
C LYS A 177 13.49 1.47 -21.83
N ALA A 178 14.67 1.18 -22.38
CA ALA A 178 15.94 1.39 -21.70
C ALA A 178 16.22 2.89 -21.46
N ASP A 179 15.97 3.72 -22.47
CA ASP A 179 16.24 5.15 -22.41
C ASP A 179 15.25 5.84 -21.47
N ALA A 180 13.96 5.46 -21.50
CA ALA A 180 12.97 5.99 -20.57
C ALA A 180 13.21 5.50 -19.13
N ARG A 181 13.60 4.24 -18.91
CA ARG A 181 13.98 3.75 -17.57
C ARG A 181 15.18 4.52 -17.01
N GLN A 182 16.21 4.73 -17.82
CA GLN A 182 17.37 5.54 -17.42
C GLN A 182 16.95 7.01 -17.19
N THR A 183 16.12 7.57 -18.06
CA THR A 183 15.60 8.93 -17.92
C THR A 183 14.82 9.09 -16.61
N CYS A 184 14.06 8.08 -16.17
CA CYS A 184 13.33 8.07 -14.90
C CYS A 184 14.26 8.29 -13.69
N THR A 185 15.47 7.76 -13.71
CA THR A 185 16.44 7.91 -12.60
C THR A 185 17.19 9.25 -12.60
N MET A 186 17.07 10.04 -13.68
CA MET A 186 17.77 11.32 -13.81
C MET A 186 16.99 12.47 -13.21
N SER A 187 17.67 13.46 -12.67
CA SER A 187 17.02 14.69 -12.17
C SER A 187 16.62 15.63 -13.31
N THR A 188 17.40 15.67 -14.40
CA THR A 188 17.19 16.55 -15.57
C THR A 188 17.62 15.87 -16.86
N GLY A 189 17.25 16.43 -18.02
CA GLY A 189 17.64 15.90 -19.33
C GLY A 189 16.93 14.59 -19.68
N PHE A 190 17.51 13.77 -20.53
CA PHE A 190 17.02 12.48 -20.97
C PHE A 190 18.21 11.57 -21.36
N ALA A 191 18.01 10.28 -21.35
CA ALA A 191 18.94 9.27 -21.87
C ALA A 191 18.58 8.92 -23.33
N GLY A 192 19.55 8.39 -24.04
CA GLY A 192 19.42 7.95 -25.43
C GLY A 192 19.91 8.96 -26.47
N SER A 193 20.02 8.50 -27.71
CA SER A 193 20.50 9.31 -28.85
C SER A 193 19.39 10.03 -29.62
N ARG A 194 18.16 9.53 -29.54
CA ARG A 194 16.99 10.13 -30.21
C ARG A 194 16.45 11.27 -29.36
N GLN A 195 16.41 12.48 -29.92
CA GLN A 195 15.91 13.67 -29.24
C GLN A 195 14.37 13.60 -29.05
N PRO A 196 13.83 13.52 -27.83
CA PRO A 196 12.41 13.62 -27.60
C PRO A 196 11.93 15.05 -27.75
N GLY A 197 10.72 15.23 -28.25
CA GLY A 197 10.07 16.55 -28.29
C GLY A 197 9.43 16.94 -26.96
N PHE A 198 9.26 15.99 -26.04
CA PHE A 198 8.80 16.21 -24.67
C PHE A 198 9.27 15.08 -23.74
N VAL A 199 9.66 15.44 -22.54
CA VAL A 199 10.03 14.51 -21.46
C VAL A 199 9.27 14.89 -20.22
N MET A 200 8.63 13.92 -19.58
CA MET A 200 8.00 14.10 -18.29
C MET A 200 8.42 12.99 -17.32
N ARG A 201 8.81 13.39 -16.12
CA ARG A 201 8.97 12.51 -14.96
C ARG A 201 7.89 12.84 -13.97
N PHE A 202 7.30 11.82 -13.39
CA PHE A 202 6.27 12.00 -12.37
C PHE A 202 6.26 10.85 -11.38
N SER A 203 5.75 11.14 -10.19
CA SER A 203 5.41 10.14 -9.17
C SER A 203 3.91 10.11 -8.99
N ALA A 204 3.35 8.94 -8.76
CA ALA A 204 1.91 8.74 -8.58
C ALA A 204 1.64 7.63 -7.55
N ASN A 205 0.53 7.73 -6.83
CA ASN A 205 0.08 6.70 -5.89
C ASN A 205 -0.80 5.64 -6.57
N ASN A 206 -1.37 5.98 -7.73
CA ASN A 206 -2.05 5.07 -8.63
C ASN A 206 -1.73 5.45 -10.08
N LEU A 207 -1.98 4.54 -10.99
CA LEU A 207 -1.76 4.73 -12.42
C LEU A 207 -3.08 4.63 -13.21
N ASP A 208 -4.18 5.13 -12.63
CA ASP A 208 -5.49 5.09 -13.29
C ASP A 208 -5.68 6.26 -14.25
N HIS A 209 -4.90 7.32 -14.08
CA HIS A 209 -4.93 8.52 -14.92
C HIS A 209 -3.53 9.02 -15.22
N LEU A 210 -3.34 9.53 -16.43
CA LEU A 210 -2.13 10.27 -16.79
C LEU A 210 -2.14 11.66 -16.15
N PRO A 211 -0.98 12.22 -15.79
CA PRO A 211 -0.89 13.61 -15.33
C PRO A 211 -1.46 14.60 -16.36
N GLU A 212 -2.14 15.64 -15.90
CA GLU A 212 -2.76 16.67 -16.76
C GLU A 212 -1.76 17.29 -17.73
N GLN A 213 -0.54 17.58 -17.26
CA GLN A 213 0.53 18.13 -18.10
C GLN A 213 0.93 17.18 -19.25
N LEU A 214 0.80 15.87 -19.07
CA LEU A 214 1.05 14.90 -20.12
C LEU A 214 -0.14 14.82 -21.08
N THR A 215 -1.37 14.70 -20.56
CA THR A 215 -2.59 14.62 -21.37
C THR A 215 -2.77 15.84 -22.26
N SER A 216 -2.43 17.05 -21.79
CA SER A 216 -2.48 18.28 -22.59
C SER A 216 -1.52 18.26 -23.80
N ARG A 217 -0.45 17.47 -23.77
CA ARG A 217 0.49 17.30 -24.90
C ARG A 217 -0.02 16.30 -25.94
N LEU A 218 -0.77 15.29 -25.50
CA LEU A 218 -1.26 14.22 -26.37
C LEU A 218 -2.26 14.74 -27.40
N GLY A 219 -3.15 15.65 -27.01
CA GLY A 219 -4.15 16.23 -27.91
C GLY A 219 -3.60 17.16 -29.01
N SER A 220 -2.31 17.48 -29.00
CA SER A 220 -1.69 18.40 -29.97
C SER A 220 -1.46 17.80 -31.35
N GLY A 221 -1.55 16.47 -31.52
CA GLY A 221 -1.20 15.75 -32.79
C GLY A 221 0.28 15.84 -33.18
N LYS A 222 1.12 16.46 -32.36
CA LYS A 222 2.55 16.66 -32.60
C LYS A 222 3.38 15.39 -32.42
N TYR A 223 2.92 14.49 -31.53
CA TYR A 223 3.65 13.30 -31.13
C TYR A 223 2.99 12.05 -31.70
N ARG A 224 3.80 11.07 -32.12
CA ARG A 224 3.34 9.80 -32.68
C ARG A 224 3.85 8.58 -31.92
N VAL A 225 5.00 8.71 -31.28
CA VAL A 225 5.66 7.62 -30.56
C VAL A 225 5.91 8.03 -29.11
N ALA A 226 5.72 7.10 -28.20
CA ALA A 226 6.06 7.26 -26.80
C ALA A 226 6.99 6.12 -26.31
N GLU A 227 7.92 6.47 -25.46
CA GLU A 227 8.68 5.52 -24.65
C GLU A 227 8.35 5.73 -23.19
N VAL A 228 8.07 4.63 -22.47
CA VAL A 228 7.70 4.64 -21.04
C VAL A 228 8.70 3.83 -20.25
N GLY A 229 9.24 4.40 -19.21
CA GLY A 229 10.13 3.72 -18.28
C GLY A 229 9.75 4.00 -16.84
N ALA A 230 9.62 2.94 -16.03
CA ALA A 230 9.47 3.04 -14.59
C ALA A 230 10.82 2.79 -13.90
N CYS A 231 10.98 3.34 -12.70
CA CYS A 231 12.21 3.17 -11.92
C CYS A 231 11.95 3.14 -10.42
N VAL A 232 12.88 2.52 -9.70
CA VAL A 232 12.94 2.60 -8.23
C VAL A 232 13.88 3.75 -7.89
N THR A 233 13.38 4.76 -7.18
CA THR A 233 14.22 5.85 -6.69
C THR A 233 14.90 5.43 -5.38
N GLY A 234 16.21 5.63 -5.25
CA GLY A 234 17.08 5.03 -4.23
C GLY A 234 16.91 5.47 -2.77
N LYS A 235 15.87 6.25 -2.42
CA LYS A 235 15.46 6.53 -1.04
C LYS A 235 13.92 6.47 -1.00
N GLN A 236 13.42 5.25 -0.84
CA GLN A 236 12.01 5.10 -0.47
C GLN A 236 11.89 5.41 1.03
N GLY A 237 11.16 6.48 1.35
CA GLY A 237 10.60 6.66 2.67
C GLY A 237 9.54 5.56 2.94
N PRO A 238 8.85 5.61 4.07
CA PRO A 238 7.82 4.62 4.40
C PRO A 238 6.63 4.62 3.43
N PHE A 239 6.42 5.72 2.68
CA PHE A 239 5.30 5.84 1.74
C PHE A 239 5.63 5.21 0.39
N SER A 240 4.67 4.48 -0.16
CA SER A 240 4.76 3.80 -1.45
C SER A 240 4.24 4.67 -2.59
N GLY A 241 4.79 4.48 -3.78
CA GLY A 241 4.39 5.16 -5.01
C GLY A 241 5.16 4.64 -6.21
N TYR A 242 4.73 5.03 -7.39
CA TYR A 242 5.34 4.70 -8.67
C TYR A 242 6.11 5.89 -9.19
N ASN A 243 7.29 5.66 -9.79
CA ASN A 243 8.09 6.69 -10.44
C ASN A 243 8.26 6.32 -11.92
N LEU A 244 7.88 7.23 -12.80
CA LEU A 244 7.89 6.98 -14.24
C LEU A 244 8.50 8.16 -15.00
N ALA A 245 9.04 7.84 -16.18
CA ALA A 245 9.35 8.81 -17.21
C ALA A 245 8.59 8.45 -18.49
N VAL A 246 8.05 9.46 -19.14
CA VAL A 246 7.45 9.36 -20.49
C VAL A 246 8.21 10.31 -21.40
N MET A 247 8.70 9.77 -22.53
CA MET A 247 9.34 10.52 -23.61
C MET A 247 8.45 10.46 -24.83
N LEU A 248 8.12 11.62 -25.39
CA LEU A 248 7.28 11.74 -26.59
C LEU A 248 8.12 12.19 -27.80
N PHE A 249 7.91 11.51 -28.92
CA PHE A 249 8.61 11.77 -30.18
C PHE A 249 7.61 12.14 -31.28
N PRO A 250 8.00 13.06 -32.20
CA PRO A 250 7.20 13.40 -33.37
C PRO A 250 6.90 12.22 -34.31
#